data_f44809f06d83f9c140dea74398967a58
#
_entry.id   f44809f06d83f9c140dea74398967a58
#
_cell.length_a   1.000
_cell.length_b   1.000
_cell.length_c   1.000
_cell.angle_alpha   90.00
_cell.angle_beta   90.00
_cell.angle_gamma   90.00
#
_symmetry.space_group_name_H-M   'P 1'
#
loop_
_entity.id
_entity.type
_entity.pdbx_description
1 polymer ?
#
loop_
_entity_poly.entity_id
_entity_poly.type
_entity_poly.pdbx_seq_one_letter_code
_entity_poly.pdbx_strand_id
1 'polypeptide(L)'
;MSTEILIIDDNSDIRNILDELIQDAGYKTRLAANFNQGLSEIDKKLPDVAIIDVKLDKGDNDGIQLLDHIKTKNTDIPVIIISGHANIEMAIKSLKNGAFEFIEKPFDPVSYTHLTLPTKA
;
A
#
# COMPACT_ATOMS: atom_id res chain seq x y z
N MET A 1 19.98 -6.48 5.52
CA MET A 1 19.40 -5.53 4.57
C MET A 1 18.05 -5.07 5.07
N SER A 2 17.75 -3.80 4.87
CA SER A 2 16.52 -3.23 5.38
C SER A 2 15.35 -3.51 4.44
N THR A 3 14.24 -3.96 5.00
CA THR A 3 12.99 -4.08 4.25
C THR A 3 12.49 -2.69 3.86
N GLU A 4 12.16 -2.52 2.61
CA GLU A 4 11.68 -1.25 2.06
C GLU A 4 10.20 -1.34 1.73
N ILE A 5 9.43 -0.39 2.23
CA ILE A 5 7.99 -0.35 2.08
C ILE A 5 7.60 0.90 1.31
N LEU A 6 6.87 0.71 0.21
CA LEU A 6 6.35 1.81 -0.61
C LEU A 6 4.93 2.12 -0.14
N ILE A 7 4.70 3.39 0.21
CA ILE A 7 3.40 3.87 0.67
C ILE A 7 2.84 4.82 -0.38
N ILE A 8 1.69 4.48 -0.95
CA ILE A 8 1.02 5.28 -1.98
C ILE A 8 -0.34 5.70 -1.47
N ASP A 9 -0.48 6.97 -1.14
CA ASP A 9 -1.72 7.56 -0.63
C ASP A 9 -1.74 9.04 -0.96
N ASP A 10 -2.85 9.53 -1.50
CA ASP A 10 -2.99 10.95 -1.85
C ASP A 10 -3.24 11.85 -0.63
N ASN A 11 -3.63 11.27 0.50
CA ASN A 11 -3.83 12.00 1.75
C ASN A 11 -2.51 12.11 2.50
N SER A 12 -2.01 13.35 2.65
CA SER A 12 -0.71 13.57 3.28
C SER A 12 -0.69 13.17 4.76
N ASP A 13 -1.80 13.33 5.47
CA ASP A 13 -1.87 12.98 6.90
C ASP A 13 -1.74 11.47 7.08
N ILE A 14 -2.47 10.68 6.28
CA ILE A 14 -2.38 9.22 6.31
C ILE A 14 -0.98 8.77 5.92
N ARG A 15 -0.45 9.35 4.86
CA ARG A 15 0.89 9.01 4.37
C ARG A 15 1.94 9.26 5.44
N ASN A 16 1.85 10.40 6.15
CA ASN A 16 2.80 10.74 7.21
C ASN A 16 2.66 9.84 8.43
N ILE A 17 1.43 9.49 8.82
CA ILE A 17 1.19 8.57 9.94
C ILE A 17 1.81 7.21 9.63
N LEU A 18 1.55 6.67 8.45
CA LEU A 18 2.12 5.38 8.05
C LEU A 18 3.64 5.43 7.98
N ASP A 19 4.18 6.51 7.43
CA ASP A 19 5.62 6.70 7.31
C ASP A 19 6.29 6.63 8.69
N GLU A 20 5.79 7.39 9.66
CA GLU A 20 6.33 7.40 11.01
C GLU A 20 6.24 6.04 11.69
N LEU A 21 5.08 5.41 11.63
CA LEU A 21 4.88 4.11 12.28
C LEU A 21 5.78 3.03 11.69
N ILE A 22 5.94 3.03 10.39
CA ILE A 22 6.74 2.02 9.70
C ILE A 22 8.22 2.24 9.94
N GLN A 23 8.68 3.50 9.93
CA GLN A 23 10.07 3.80 10.27
C GLN A 23 10.38 3.45 11.73
N ASP A 24 9.45 3.74 12.64
CA ASP A 24 9.61 3.39 14.05
C ASP A 24 9.71 1.88 14.25
N ALA A 25 9.09 1.10 13.37
CA ALA A 25 9.20 -0.36 13.41
C ALA A 25 10.50 -0.90 12.80
N GLY A 26 11.37 -0.03 12.28
CA GLY A 26 12.68 -0.42 11.76
C GLY A 26 12.76 -0.62 10.26
N TYR A 27 11.72 -0.24 9.51
CA TYR A 27 11.70 -0.39 8.05
C TYR A 27 12.08 0.92 7.36
N LYS A 28 12.56 0.79 6.14
CA LYS A 28 12.73 1.94 5.24
C LYS A 28 11.44 2.21 4.50
N THR A 29 11.18 3.47 4.20
CA THR A 29 9.98 3.87 3.48
C THR A 29 10.31 4.65 2.21
N ARG A 30 9.44 4.49 1.21
CA ARG A 30 9.34 5.38 0.06
C ARG A 30 7.90 5.84 -0.04
N LEU A 31 7.70 7.08 -0.45
CA LEU A 31 6.36 7.68 -0.46
C LEU A 31 5.98 8.11 -1.88
N ALA A 32 4.71 7.93 -2.22
CA ALA A 32 4.13 8.45 -3.45
C ALA A 32 2.76 9.03 -3.15
N ALA A 33 2.46 10.18 -3.75
CA ALA A 33 1.25 10.95 -3.43
C ALA A 33 0.14 10.77 -4.45
N ASN A 34 0.40 10.11 -5.58
CA ASN A 34 -0.59 9.93 -6.64
C ASN A 34 -0.25 8.71 -7.50
N PHE A 35 -1.13 8.42 -8.45
CA PHE A 35 -1.00 7.25 -9.31
C PHE A 35 0.32 7.27 -10.10
N ASN A 36 0.64 8.38 -10.75
CA ASN A 36 1.84 8.46 -11.59
C ASN A 36 3.12 8.34 -10.77
N GLN A 37 3.16 8.96 -9.59
CA GLN A 37 4.30 8.81 -8.69
C GLN A 37 4.44 7.35 -8.23
N GLY A 38 3.31 6.69 -7.95
CA GLY A 38 3.30 5.28 -7.59
C GLY A 38 3.88 4.40 -8.69
N LEU A 39 3.43 4.59 -9.93
CA LEU A 39 3.98 3.87 -11.07
C LEU A 39 5.48 4.10 -11.22
N SER A 40 5.90 5.35 -11.12
CA SER A 40 7.30 5.73 -11.25
C SER A 40 8.17 5.04 -10.20
N GLU A 41 7.71 5.02 -8.95
CA GLU A 41 8.46 4.38 -7.88
C GLU A 41 8.55 2.87 -8.05
N ILE A 42 7.46 2.24 -8.50
CA ILE A 42 7.45 0.79 -8.77
C ILE A 42 8.42 0.46 -9.91
N ASP A 43 8.40 1.24 -10.98
CA ASP A 43 9.26 1.00 -12.14
C ASP A 43 10.74 1.29 -11.86
N LYS A 44 11.00 2.26 -10.99
CA LYS A 44 12.37 2.58 -10.59
C LYS A 44 13.01 1.46 -9.80
N LYS A 45 12.28 0.91 -8.84
CA LYS A 45 12.73 -0.18 -7.99
C LYS A 45 11.54 -0.81 -7.31
N LEU A 46 11.40 -2.13 -7.40
CA LEU A 46 10.33 -2.84 -6.71
C LEU A 46 10.54 -2.75 -5.19
N PRO A 47 9.49 -2.45 -4.43
CA PRO A 47 9.58 -2.48 -2.97
C PRO A 47 9.50 -3.92 -2.46
N ASP A 48 9.83 -4.12 -1.19
CA ASP A 48 9.61 -5.41 -0.54
C ASP A 48 8.16 -5.60 -0.14
N VAL A 49 7.47 -4.51 0.21
CA VAL A 49 6.04 -4.49 0.54
C VAL A 49 5.47 -3.17 0.01
N ALA A 50 4.22 -3.18 -0.43
CA ALA A 50 3.52 -1.97 -0.84
C ALA A 50 2.24 -1.78 -0.04
N ILE A 51 1.96 -0.55 0.38
CA ILE A 51 0.71 -0.13 1.00
C ILE A 51 0.09 0.90 0.07
N ILE A 52 -1.08 0.60 -0.49
CA ILE A 52 -1.64 1.38 -1.58
C ILE A 52 -3.09 1.75 -1.29
N ASP A 53 -3.41 3.04 -1.35
CA ASP A 53 -4.79 3.51 -1.31
C ASP A 53 -5.50 3.08 -2.61
N VAL A 54 -6.70 2.53 -2.48
CA VAL A 54 -7.47 2.07 -3.62
C VAL A 54 -7.88 3.22 -4.53
N LYS A 55 -8.21 4.37 -3.97
CA LYS A 55 -8.64 5.55 -4.72
C LYS A 55 -7.58 6.65 -4.63
N LEU A 56 -6.95 6.93 -5.75
CA LEU A 56 -5.99 8.00 -5.89
C LEU A 56 -6.59 9.11 -6.77
N ASP A 57 -5.73 9.85 -7.44
CA ASP A 57 -6.14 11.04 -8.20
C ASP A 57 -6.85 10.75 -9.53
N LYS A 58 -6.70 9.55 -10.09
CA LYS A 58 -7.24 9.24 -11.42
C LYS A 58 -8.58 8.55 -11.39
N GLY A 59 -8.85 7.75 -10.36
CA GLY A 59 -10.13 7.07 -10.28
C GLY A 59 -10.24 6.09 -9.14
N ASP A 60 -11.38 5.42 -9.07
CA ASP A 60 -11.75 4.58 -7.93
C ASP A 60 -10.97 3.25 -7.84
N ASN A 61 -10.31 2.85 -8.93
CA ASN A 61 -9.58 1.59 -9.00
C ASN A 61 -8.07 1.77 -9.13
N ASP A 62 -7.56 2.96 -8.85
CA ASP A 62 -6.13 3.26 -9.03
C ASP A 62 -5.24 2.29 -8.28
N GLY A 63 -5.57 2.02 -7.02
CA GLY A 63 -4.77 1.12 -6.20
C GLY A 63 -4.78 -0.30 -6.72
N ILE A 64 -5.89 -0.76 -7.29
CA ILE A 64 -5.99 -2.10 -7.88
C ILE A 64 -5.14 -2.17 -9.15
N GLN A 65 -5.12 -1.12 -9.95
CA GLN A 65 -4.27 -1.06 -11.13
C GLN A 65 -2.79 -1.11 -10.75
N LEU A 66 -2.40 -0.40 -9.68
CA LEU A 66 -1.03 -0.46 -9.18
C LEU A 66 -0.70 -1.85 -8.61
N LEU A 67 -1.64 -2.48 -7.91
CA LEU A 67 -1.50 -3.85 -7.45
C LEU A 67 -1.21 -4.79 -8.63
N ASP A 68 -2.01 -4.71 -9.68
CA ASP A 68 -1.83 -5.53 -10.87
C ASP A 68 -0.46 -5.28 -11.50
N HIS A 69 -0.05 -4.02 -11.58
CA HIS A 69 1.25 -3.65 -12.13
C HIS A 69 2.41 -4.28 -11.33
N ILE A 70 2.34 -4.24 -10.01
CA ILE A 70 3.35 -4.89 -9.16
C ILE A 70 3.36 -6.39 -9.41
N LYS A 71 2.18 -7.01 -9.47
CA LYS A 71 2.06 -8.46 -9.63
C LYS A 71 2.57 -8.96 -10.99
N THR A 72 2.49 -8.12 -12.04
CA THR A 72 3.09 -8.47 -13.32
C THR A 72 4.61 -8.53 -13.26
N LYS A 73 5.22 -7.79 -12.34
CA LYS A 73 6.68 -7.75 -12.18
C LYS A 73 7.17 -8.80 -11.20
N ASN A 74 6.46 -9.01 -10.10
CA ASN A 74 6.81 -10.01 -9.10
C ASN A 74 5.57 -10.36 -8.27
N THR A 75 5.07 -11.57 -8.42
CA THR A 75 3.86 -12.03 -7.73
C THR A 75 4.06 -12.23 -6.24
N ASP A 76 5.30 -12.28 -5.76
CA ASP A 76 5.60 -12.55 -4.35
C ASP A 76 5.60 -11.30 -3.48
N ILE A 77 5.51 -10.10 -4.06
CA ILE A 77 5.50 -8.87 -3.27
C ILE A 77 4.15 -8.72 -2.58
N PRO A 78 4.13 -8.69 -1.23
CA PRO A 78 2.88 -8.45 -0.51
C PRO A 78 2.40 -7.02 -0.74
N VAL A 79 1.10 -6.88 -1.06
CA VAL A 79 0.46 -5.58 -1.27
C VAL A 79 -0.72 -5.46 -0.33
N ILE A 80 -0.75 -4.41 0.47
CA ILE A 80 -1.85 -4.09 1.37
C ILE A 80 -2.63 -2.96 0.72
N ILE A 81 -3.92 -3.17 0.49
CA ILE A 81 -4.82 -2.15 -0.06
C ILE A 81 -5.56 -1.49 1.10
N ILE A 82 -5.59 -0.18 1.11
CA ILE A 82 -6.35 0.60 2.09
C ILE A 82 -7.43 1.40 1.39
N SER A 83 -8.58 1.60 2.05
CA SER A 83 -9.72 2.30 1.45
C SER A 83 -10.50 3.11 2.47
N GLY A 84 -10.85 4.34 2.11
CA GLY A 84 -11.73 5.19 2.92
C GLY A 84 -13.20 4.82 2.81
N HIS A 85 -13.57 4.07 1.78
CA HIS A 85 -14.94 3.61 1.55
C HIS A 85 -14.89 2.12 1.26
N ALA A 86 -14.73 1.34 2.34
CA ALA A 86 -14.70 -0.10 2.19
C ALA A 86 -16.07 -0.60 1.72
N ASN A 87 -16.07 -1.38 0.67
CA ASN A 87 -17.21 -2.20 0.32
C ASN A 87 -16.71 -3.62 0.04
N ILE A 88 -17.61 -4.56 0.20
CA ILE A 88 -17.26 -5.98 0.07
C ILE A 88 -16.75 -6.30 -1.33
N GLU A 89 -17.34 -5.71 -2.35
CA GLU A 89 -16.94 -5.96 -3.74
C GLU A 89 -15.50 -5.55 -3.99
N MET A 90 -15.10 -4.37 -3.50
CA MET A 90 -13.75 -3.86 -3.66
C MET A 90 -12.74 -4.72 -2.90
N ALA A 91 -13.09 -5.14 -1.68
CA ALA A 91 -12.24 -6.03 -0.89
C ALA A 91 -12.03 -7.37 -1.59
N ILE A 92 -13.11 -7.98 -2.08
CA ILE A 92 -13.05 -9.24 -2.81
C ILE A 92 -12.18 -9.09 -4.07
N LYS A 93 -12.39 -8.02 -4.83
CA LYS A 93 -11.62 -7.77 -6.05
C LYS A 93 -10.12 -7.61 -5.76
N SER A 94 -9.80 -6.87 -4.70
CA SER A 94 -8.40 -6.68 -4.29
C SER A 94 -7.74 -7.99 -3.92
N LEU A 95 -8.41 -8.80 -3.11
CA LEU A 95 -7.87 -10.09 -2.68
C LEU A 95 -7.75 -11.07 -3.84
N LYS A 96 -8.73 -11.10 -4.75
CA LYS A 96 -8.67 -11.94 -5.95
C LYS A 96 -7.51 -11.56 -6.86
N ASN A 97 -7.17 -10.27 -6.92
CA ASN A 97 -6.06 -9.78 -7.72
C ASN A 97 -4.71 -9.94 -7.04
N GLY A 98 -4.67 -10.54 -5.86
CA GLY A 98 -3.44 -10.90 -5.20
C GLY A 98 -3.03 -10.00 -4.04
N ALA A 99 -3.89 -9.10 -3.56
CA ALA A 99 -3.59 -8.33 -2.37
C ALA A 99 -3.42 -9.25 -1.17
N PHE A 100 -2.44 -8.94 -0.33
CA PHE A 100 -2.22 -9.66 0.91
C PHE A 100 -3.34 -9.38 1.92
N GLU A 101 -3.78 -8.12 1.98
CA GLU A 101 -4.78 -7.68 2.94
C GLU A 101 -5.50 -6.43 2.41
N PHE A 102 -6.73 -6.23 2.86
CA PHE A 102 -7.53 -5.05 2.58
C PHE A 102 -7.95 -4.43 3.90
N ILE A 103 -7.62 -3.14 4.11
CA ILE A 103 -7.87 -2.45 5.37
C ILE A 103 -8.72 -1.22 5.13
N GLU A 104 -9.74 -1.02 5.96
CA GLU A 104 -10.63 0.14 5.87
C GLU A 104 -10.10 1.32 6.66
N LYS A 105 -10.17 2.52 6.08
CA LYS A 105 -9.99 3.79 6.79
C LYS A 105 -11.32 4.19 7.46
N PRO A 106 -11.31 5.10 8.44
CA PRO A 106 -10.14 5.75 9.03
C PRO A 106 -9.44 4.86 10.03
N PHE A 107 -8.14 5.04 10.14
CA PHE A 107 -7.35 4.40 11.17
C PHE A 107 -6.98 5.43 12.22
N ASP A 108 -6.85 4.99 13.45
CA ASP A 108 -6.12 5.76 14.43
C ASP A 108 -4.70 5.18 14.54
N PRO A 109 -3.77 5.88 15.22
CA PRO A 109 -2.42 5.36 15.41
C PRO A 109 -2.38 4.00 16.11
N VAL A 110 -3.36 3.72 16.98
CA VAL A 110 -3.44 2.44 17.67
C VAL A 110 -3.74 1.31 16.69
N SER A 111 -4.66 1.54 15.75
CA SER A 111 -4.98 0.55 14.73
C SER A 111 -3.77 0.21 13.88
N TYR A 112 -2.96 1.19 13.51
CA TYR A 112 -1.73 0.95 12.75
C TYR A 112 -0.69 0.17 13.55
N THR A 113 -0.59 0.38 14.86
CA THR A 113 0.38 -0.35 15.67
C THR A 113 0.08 -1.83 15.74
N HIS A 114 -1.16 -2.23 15.46
CA HIS A 114 -1.56 -3.63 15.40
C HIS A 114 -1.44 -4.22 14.00
N LEU A 115 -1.06 -3.43 13.01
CA LEU A 115 -0.87 -3.92 11.66
C LEU A 115 0.34 -4.84 11.61
N THR A 116 0.12 -6.08 11.22
CA THR A 116 1.20 -7.04 11.05
C THR A 116 1.68 -6.97 9.60
N LEU A 117 2.88 -6.44 9.41
CA LEU A 117 3.47 -6.38 8.08
C LEU A 117 4.08 -7.74 7.72
N PRO A 118 3.84 -8.23 6.49
CA PRO A 118 4.49 -9.46 6.07
C PRO A 118 5.98 -9.22 5.95
N THR A 119 6.75 -10.16 6.51
CA THR A 119 8.20 -10.09 6.43
C THR A 119 8.71 -11.19 5.53
N LYS A 120 9.71 -10.85 4.74
CA LYS A 120 10.43 -11.86 3.98
C LYS A 120 11.48 -12.49 4.90
N ALA A 121 11.36 -13.76 5.06
CA ALA A 121 12.36 -14.51 5.81
C ALA A 121 13.67 -14.58 5.06
#